data_010ebe52c4939968d0cb56b4799c1781
#
_entry.id   010ebe52c4939968d0cb56b4799c1781
#
_cell.length_a   1.000
_cell.length_b   1.000
_cell.length_c   1.000
_cell.angle_alpha   90.00
_cell.angle_beta   90.00
_cell.angle_gamma   90.00
#
_symmetry.space_group_name_H-M   'P 1'
#
loop_
_entity.id
_entity.type
_entity.pdbx_description
1 polymer ?
#
loop_
_entity_poly.entity_id
_entity_poly.type
_entity_poly.pdbx_seq_one_letter_code
_entity_poly.pdbx_strand_id
1 'polypeptide(L)'
;RLLAKHPAFETIYIAAGSNAGEKITSIHSHLSAYSGQTFSSTSSSEIDKCDLVFLALPHGESASIIKEIGDQVKVVDLGADFRLKSATSWKKYYNDSYAGNWLYALPELPGKRSAIAAAARVANPGCYATAIALAAAPAVRGGGINGSDIVVVAASGTTGAGRTAKVNLSGSEIMNSLTSYKFGGVHQHTPEIEETLEDIAGSQIKVSFTPILAPMPRGILATVTAKTNIDE
;
A
#
# COMPACT_ATOMS: atom_id res chain seq x y z
N ARG A 1 15.07 4.97 -4.62
CA ARG A 1 15.23 5.63 -5.93
C ARG A 1 14.55 7.01 -5.97
N LEU A 2 13.28 7.12 -5.57
CA LEU A 2 12.58 8.42 -5.56
C LEU A 2 13.23 9.38 -4.56
N LEU A 3 13.50 8.92 -3.34
CA LEU A 3 14.17 9.72 -2.30
C LEU A 3 15.55 10.21 -2.74
N ALA A 4 16.37 9.36 -3.38
CA ALA A 4 17.70 9.73 -3.87
C ALA A 4 17.71 10.88 -4.89
N LYS A 5 16.55 11.20 -5.47
CA LYS A 5 16.39 12.29 -6.45
C LYS A 5 15.47 13.41 -5.93
N HIS A 6 14.99 13.30 -4.71
CA HIS A 6 14.04 14.26 -4.16
C HIS A 6 14.77 15.54 -3.72
N PRO A 7 14.31 16.73 -4.15
CA PRO A 7 15.05 17.97 -3.91
C PRO A 7 15.04 18.42 -2.44
N ALA A 8 14.08 17.93 -1.63
CA ALA A 8 13.90 18.36 -0.24
C ALA A 8 14.23 17.27 0.79
N PHE A 9 14.66 16.07 0.37
CA PHE A 9 15.03 15.00 1.29
C PHE A 9 16.48 14.58 1.12
N GLU A 10 17.17 14.48 2.24
CA GLU A 10 18.45 13.80 2.37
C GLU A 10 18.21 12.43 2.99
N THR A 11 18.72 11.38 2.35
CA THR A 11 18.62 10.02 2.89
C THR A 11 19.83 9.75 3.78
N ILE A 12 19.65 9.84 5.10
CA ILE A 12 20.72 9.67 6.10
C ILE A 12 20.82 8.25 6.66
N TYR A 13 19.73 7.45 6.55
CA TYR A 13 19.67 6.12 7.12
C TYR A 13 18.91 5.15 6.19
N ILE A 14 19.56 4.02 5.85
CA ILE A 14 18.95 2.97 5.03
C ILE A 14 19.16 1.65 5.76
N ALA A 15 18.09 1.11 6.33
CA ALA A 15 18.12 -0.14 7.06
C ALA A 15 17.49 -1.29 6.27
N ALA A 16 17.97 -2.49 6.54
CA ALA A 16 17.37 -3.72 6.06
C ALA A 16 17.60 -4.83 7.10
N GLY A 17 16.62 -5.72 7.28
CA GLY A 17 16.74 -6.83 8.22
C GLY A 17 17.81 -7.84 7.78
N SER A 18 17.44 -8.78 6.91
CA SER A 18 18.34 -9.86 6.45
C SER A 18 19.51 -9.41 5.59
N ASN A 19 19.48 -8.22 5.01
CA ASN A 19 20.56 -7.67 4.18
C ASN A 19 21.42 -6.63 4.93
N ALA A 20 21.33 -6.52 6.23
CA ALA A 20 22.19 -5.63 7.02
C ALA A 20 23.67 -6.03 6.83
N GLY A 21 24.53 -5.02 6.59
CA GLY A 21 25.95 -5.22 6.25
C GLY A 21 26.26 -5.40 4.76
N GLU A 22 25.27 -5.73 3.94
CA GLU A 22 25.47 -5.87 2.50
C GLU A 22 25.54 -4.51 1.80
N LYS A 23 26.33 -4.41 0.73
CA LYS A 23 26.39 -3.20 -0.10
C LYS A 23 25.03 -2.96 -0.75
N ILE A 24 24.53 -1.72 -0.68
CA ILE A 24 23.23 -1.34 -1.28
C ILE A 24 23.21 -1.66 -2.78
N THR A 25 24.30 -1.39 -3.49
CA THR A 25 24.39 -1.61 -4.93
C THR A 25 24.58 -3.08 -5.32
N SER A 26 24.99 -3.98 -4.43
CA SER A 26 25.01 -5.42 -4.71
C SER A 26 23.59 -6.00 -4.72
N ILE A 27 22.68 -5.47 -3.88
CA ILE A 27 21.27 -5.89 -3.83
C ILE A 27 20.41 -5.11 -4.83
N HIS A 28 20.73 -3.82 -5.02
CA HIS A 28 20.00 -2.88 -5.87
C HIS A 28 20.95 -2.13 -6.81
N SER A 29 21.44 -2.79 -7.85
CA SER A 29 22.44 -2.25 -8.79
C SER A 29 22.07 -0.89 -9.40
N HIS A 30 20.77 -0.59 -9.54
CA HIS A 30 20.26 0.66 -10.07
C HIS A 30 20.30 1.85 -9.09
N LEU A 31 20.68 1.63 -7.83
CA LEU A 31 20.80 2.68 -6.80
C LEU A 31 22.22 3.24 -6.71
N SER A 32 22.77 3.66 -7.85
CA SER A 32 24.14 4.20 -7.95
C SER A 32 24.40 5.42 -7.03
N ALA A 33 23.37 6.19 -6.68
CA ALA A 33 23.48 7.29 -5.73
C ALA A 33 23.96 6.87 -4.33
N TYR A 34 23.82 5.58 -3.99
CA TYR A 34 24.25 4.99 -2.71
C TYR A 34 25.47 4.05 -2.90
N SER A 35 26.24 4.27 -3.96
CA SER A 35 27.48 3.50 -4.21
C SER A 35 28.44 3.66 -3.03
N GLY A 36 29.01 2.56 -2.58
CA GLY A 36 29.90 2.52 -1.43
C GLY A 36 29.21 2.44 -0.06
N GLN A 37 27.91 2.61 0.00
CA GLN A 37 27.14 2.46 1.25
C GLN A 37 26.65 1.03 1.46
N THR A 38 26.46 0.65 2.73
CA THR A 38 25.91 -0.63 3.15
C THR A 38 24.57 -0.41 3.87
N PHE A 39 23.73 -1.45 3.86
CA PHE A 39 22.54 -1.44 4.71
C PHE A 39 22.91 -1.52 6.18
N SER A 40 22.29 -0.69 6.99
CA SER A 40 22.36 -0.79 8.45
C SER A 40 21.37 -1.84 8.99
N SER A 41 21.60 -2.34 10.17
CA SER A 41 20.55 -3.03 10.94
C SER A 41 19.46 -2.03 11.36
N THR A 42 18.24 -2.50 11.54
CA THR A 42 17.15 -1.65 12.05
C THR A 42 17.44 -1.28 13.51
N SER A 43 17.39 0.02 13.82
CA SER A 43 17.65 0.58 15.14
C SER A 43 16.72 1.76 15.39
N SER A 44 15.95 1.70 16.48
CA SER A 44 15.06 2.80 16.89
C SER A 44 15.85 4.08 17.20
N SER A 45 17.02 3.96 17.82
CA SER A 45 17.88 5.12 18.12
C SER A 45 18.44 5.82 16.88
N GLU A 46 18.64 5.11 15.77
CA GLU A 46 19.01 5.74 14.50
C GLU A 46 17.81 6.34 13.79
N ILE A 47 16.64 5.70 13.89
CA ILE A 47 15.37 6.21 13.38
C ILE A 47 15.00 7.52 14.06
N ASP A 48 15.20 7.64 15.37
CA ASP A 48 14.88 8.84 16.16
C ASP A 48 15.72 10.08 15.79
N LYS A 49 16.78 9.90 15.01
CA LYS A 49 17.58 11.01 14.45
C LYS A 49 17.01 11.54 13.13
N CYS A 50 16.00 10.88 12.57
CA CYS A 50 15.40 11.25 11.31
C CYS A 50 14.18 12.16 11.54
N ASP A 51 13.97 13.15 10.66
CA ASP A 51 12.74 13.95 10.65
C ASP A 51 11.55 13.15 10.10
N LEU A 52 11.81 12.26 9.15
CA LEU A 52 10.82 11.46 8.45
C LEU A 52 11.36 10.05 8.15
N VAL A 53 10.54 9.05 8.39
CA VAL A 53 10.85 7.64 8.12
C VAL A 53 9.80 7.01 7.21
N PHE A 54 10.26 6.24 6.23
CA PHE A 54 9.43 5.35 5.42
C PHE A 54 9.64 3.91 5.93
N LEU A 55 8.60 3.32 6.49
CA LEU A 55 8.60 1.91 6.89
C LEU A 55 8.14 1.06 5.70
N ALA A 56 9.01 0.17 5.23
CA ALA A 56 8.73 -0.75 4.13
C ALA A 56 8.92 -2.20 4.60
N LEU A 57 8.24 -2.55 5.67
CA LEU A 57 8.35 -3.81 6.38
C LEU A 57 7.23 -4.80 5.96
N PRO A 58 7.42 -6.10 6.18
CA PRO A 58 6.33 -7.07 6.09
C PRO A 58 5.17 -6.71 7.00
N HIS A 59 3.96 -7.20 6.66
CA HIS A 59 2.76 -6.95 7.46
C HIS A 59 2.93 -7.51 8.88
N GLY A 60 2.59 -6.70 9.87
CA GLY A 60 2.71 -7.01 11.30
C GLY A 60 4.02 -6.52 11.96
N GLU A 61 5.01 -6.10 11.18
CA GLU A 61 6.30 -5.67 11.72
C GLU A 61 6.39 -4.17 12.02
N SER A 62 5.68 -3.33 11.26
CA SER A 62 5.66 -1.88 11.47
C SER A 62 5.15 -1.53 12.88
N ALA A 63 4.12 -2.22 13.34
CA ALA A 63 3.54 -2.01 14.67
C ALA A 63 4.54 -2.22 15.83
N SER A 64 5.50 -3.12 15.67
CA SER A 64 6.54 -3.36 16.67
C SER A 64 7.54 -2.22 16.76
N ILE A 65 8.03 -1.77 15.61
CA ILE A 65 9.00 -0.67 15.53
C ILE A 65 8.40 0.65 16.02
N ILE A 66 7.14 0.91 15.71
CA ILE A 66 6.44 2.13 16.12
C ILE A 66 6.36 2.29 17.63
N LYS A 67 6.36 1.21 18.40
CA LYS A 67 6.40 1.27 19.87
C LYS A 67 7.74 1.74 20.45
N GLU A 68 8.78 1.67 19.64
CA GLU A 68 10.16 1.98 20.02
C GLU A 68 10.63 3.35 19.51
N ILE A 69 9.89 3.95 18.56
CA ILE A 69 10.24 5.22 17.93
C ILE A 69 9.56 6.38 18.66
N GLY A 70 10.29 7.47 18.88
CA GLY A 70 9.77 8.70 19.48
C GLY A 70 8.67 9.37 18.66
N ASP A 71 7.78 10.07 19.34
CA ASP A 71 6.62 10.73 18.71
C ASP A 71 7.00 11.93 17.84
N GLN A 72 8.23 12.43 17.95
CA GLN A 72 8.76 13.54 17.14
C GLN A 72 9.03 13.12 15.68
N VAL A 73 9.22 11.82 15.42
CA VAL A 73 9.53 11.30 14.07
C VAL A 73 8.25 11.19 13.25
N LYS A 74 8.23 11.83 12.09
CA LYS A 74 7.15 11.62 11.12
C LYS A 74 7.30 10.26 10.44
N VAL A 75 6.19 9.56 10.24
CA VAL A 75 6.22 8.20 9.68
C VAL A 75 5.25 8.04 8.53
N VAL A 76 5.75 7.48 7.43
CA VAL A 76 4.94 6.94 6.32
C VAL A 76 5.08 5.43 6.34
N ASP A 77 4.03 4.72 6.75
CA ASP A 77 4.01 3.27 6.71
C ASP A 77 3.54 2.77 5.33
N LEU A 78 4.41 2.05 4.64
CA LEU A 78 4.11 1.39 3.36
C LEU A 78 3.54 -0.03 3.58
N GLY A 79 3.59 -0.52 4.83
CA GLY A 79 2.94 -1.76 5.27
C GLY A 79 1.42 -1.63 5.31
N ALA A 80 0.75 -2.66 5.83
CA ALA A 80 -0.71 -2.66 5.97
C ALA A 80 -1.17 -2.37 7.40
N ASP A 81 -0.26 -2.35 8.37
CA ASP A 81 -0.56 -2.44 9.81
C ASP A 81 -1.52 -1.38 10.32
N PHE A 82 -1.52 -0.20 9.69
CA PHE A 82 -2.30 0.95 10.13
C PHE A 82 -3.35 1.43 9.12
N ARG A 83 -3.68 0.62 8.08
CA ARG A 83 -4.62 1.02 7.02
C ARG A 83 -6.08 0.89 7.44
N LEU A 84 -6.44 -0.29 8.01
CA LEU A 84 -7.83 -0.64 8.29
C LEU A 84 -8.30 -0.02 9.60
N LYS A 85 -9.52 0.56 9.59
CA LYS A 85 -10.19 1.08 10.77
C LYS A 85 -10.80 -0.03 11.62
N SER A 86 -11.27 -1.10 10.95
CA SER A 86 -11.95 -2.22 11.60
C SER A 86 -10.97 -3.29 12.08
N ALA A 87 -10.89 -3.48 13.40
CA ALA A 87 -10.15 -4.58 14.01
C ALA A 87 -10.69 -5.97 13.56
N THR A 88 -11.99 -6.07 13.30
CA THR A 88 -12.63 -7.29 12.78
C THR A 88 -12.17 -7.60 11.37
N SER A 89 -12.09 -6.58 10.51
CA SER A 89 -11.55 -6.72 9.15
C SER A 89 -10.07 -7.08 9.19
N TRP A 90 -9.30 -6.44 10.06
CA TRP A 90 -7.89 -6.80 10.24
C TRP A 90 -7.71 -8.26 10.61
N LYS A 91 -8.42 -8.74 11.64
CA LYS A 91 -8.38 -10.15 12.08
C LYS A 91 -8.75 -11.12 10.95
N LYS A 92 -9.76 -10.80 10.15
CA LYS A 92 -10.23 -11.66 9.05
C LYS A 92 -9.21 -11.77 7.91
N TYR A 93 -8.51 -10.69 7.58
CA TYR A 93 -7.70 -10.61 6.36
C TYR A 93 -6.18 -10.68 6.60
N TYR A 94 -5.71 -10.44 7.83
CA TYR A 94 -4.29 -10.43 8.18
C TYR A 94 -3.97 -11.38 9.34
N ASN A 95 -4.17 -10.94 10.58
CA ASN A 95 -3.87 -11.73 11.80
C ASN A 95 -4.61 -11.17 13.03
N ASP A 96 -4.33 -11.73 14.22
CA ASP A 96 -4.99 -11.35 15.46
C ASP A 96 -4.48 -10.05 16.10
N SER A 97 -3.31 -9.55 15.71
CA SER A 97 -2.69 -8.36 16.32
C SER A 97 -3.06 -7.09 15.57
N TYR A 98 -4.14 -6.43 15.99
CA TYR A 98 -4.55 -5.13 15.47
C TYR A 98 -3.83 -4.01 16.21
N ALA A 99 -3.11 -3.15 15.49
CA ALA A 99 -2.32 -2.05 16.04
C ALA A 99 -3.02 -0.69 16.02
N GLY A 100 -4.27 -0.63 15.61
CA GLY A 100 -4.99 0.61 15.36
C GLY A 100 -4.92 1.05 13.91
N ASN A 101 -5.37 2.29 13.64
CA ASN A 101 -5.30 2.87 12.29
C ASN A 101 -4.74 4.29 12.33
N TRP A 102 -4.11 4.68 11.23
CA TRP A 102 -3.62 6.03 10.99
C TRP A 102 -4.41 6.72 9.89
N LEU A 103 -4.09 8.00 9.65
CA LEU A 103 -4.64 8.72 8.52
C LEU A 103 -4.28 8.01 7.21
N TYR A 104 -5.29 7.63 6.44
CA TYR A 104 -5.12 7.00 5.14
C TYR A 104 -4.58 8.00 4.12
N ALA A 105 -3.39 7.76 3.60
CA ALA A 105 -2.58 8.75 2.87
C ALA A 105 -2.76 8.65 1.35
N LEU A 106 -3.98 8.86 0.86
CA LEU A 106 -4.28 9.07 -0.55
C LEU A 106 -4.69 10.55 -0.74
N PRO A 107 -3.74 11.44 -1.12
CA PRO A 107 -3.96 12.89 -1.10
C PRO A 107 -4.97 13.38 -2.14
N GLU A 108 -5.33 12.56 -3.12
CA GLU A 108 -6.35 12.83 -4.13
C GLU A 108 -7.77 12.72 -3.60
N LEU A 109 -7.98 12.01 -2.49
CA LEU A 109 -9.29 11.89 -1.88
C LEU A 109 -9.72 13.19 -1.19
N PRO A 110 -11.05 13.47 -1.11
CA PRO A 110 -11.57 14.69 -0.53
C PRO A 110 -11.01 15.00 0.87
N GLY A 111 -10.45 16.19 1.06
CA GLY A 111 -9.91 16.67 2.34
C GLY A 111 -8.61 15.99 2.82
N LYS A 112 -8.12 14.95 2.13
CA LYS A 112 -6.96 14.19 2.60
C LYS A 112 -5.64 14.95 2.44
N ARG A 113 -5.46 15.75 1.41
CA ARG A 113 -4.19 16.48 1.18
C ARG A 113 -3.78 17.37 2.35
N SER A 114 -4.71 18.19 2.86
CA SER A 114 -4.45 19.06 4.02
C SER A 114 -4.26 18.26 5.31
N ALA A 115 -5.06 17.22 5.51
CA ALA A 115 -4.94 16.35 6.67
C ALA A 115 -3.59 15.61 6.69
N ILE A 116 -3.11 15.10 5.55
CA ILE A 116 -1.80 14.44 5.43
C ILE A 116 -0.67 15.43 5.74
N ALA A 117 -0.76 16.67 5.27
CA ALA A 117 0.25 17.69 5.53
C ALA A 117 0.39 18.01 7.04
N ALA A 118 -0.69 17.88 7.80
CA ALA A 118 -0.71 18.12 9.25
C ALA A 118 -0.40 16.88 10.09
N ALA A 119 -0.42 15.68 9.50
CA ALA A 119 -0.26 14.45 10.25
C ALA A 119 1.22 14.15 10.57
N ALA A 120 1.47 13.57 11.76
CA ALA A 120 2.77 13.03 12.12
C ALA A 120 2.97 11.61 11.56
N ARG A 121 1.91 10.81 11.49
CA ARG A 121 1.95 9.41 11.07
C ARG A 121 0.84 9.12 10.06
N VAL A 122 1.19 8.49 8.94
CA VAL A 122 0.24 8.18 7.87
C VAL A 122 0.41 6.74 7.36
N ALA A 123 -0.70 6.12 6.99
CA ALA A 123 -0.74 4.80 6.36
C ALA A 123 -0.83 4.96 4.83
N ASN A 124 0.20 4.52 4.12
CA ASN A 124 0.22 4.54 2.66
C ASN A 124 -0.72 3.47 2.09
N PRO A 125 -1.57 3.80 1.12
CA PRO A 125 -2.52 2.87 0.52
C PRO A 125 -1.89 1.63 -0.12
N GLY A 126 -2.65 0.53 -0.14
CA GLY A 126 -2.33 -0.61 -0.96
C GLY A 126 -2.46 -0.31 -2.46
N CYS A 127 -1.70 -1.02 -3.28
CA CYS A 127 -1.61 -0.72 -4.71
C CYS A 127 -2.94 -0.87 -5.47
N TYR A 128 -3.68 -1.97 -5.24
CA TYR A 128 -5.01 -2.13 -5.82
C TYR A 128 -6.01 -1.14 -5.24
N ALA A 129 -5.98 -0.90 -3.92
CA ALA A 129 -6.86 0.05 -3.26
C ALA A 129 -6.66 1.47 -3.82
N THR A 130 -5.42 1.87 -4.09
CA THR A 130 -5.12 3.15 -4.76
C THR A 130 -5.79 3.24 -6.12
N ALA A 131 -5.54 2.25 -7.00
CA ALA A 131 -6.05 2.28 -8.37
C ALA A 131 -7.59 2.27 -8.40
N ILE A 132 -8.22 1.45 -7.57
CA ILE A 132 -9.67 1.27 -7.52
C ILE A 132 -10.35 2.49 -6.88
N ALA A 133 -9.79 3.00 -5.77
CA ALA A 133 -10.34 4.19 -5.12
C ALA A 133 -10.29 5.41 -6.05
N LEU A 134 -9.20 5.63 -6.76
CA LEU A 134 -9.09 6.74 -7.72
C LEU A 134 -10.06 6.61 -8.89
N ALA A 135 -10.34 5.38 -9.36
CA ALA A 135 -11.30 5.13 -10.41
C ALA A 135 -12.76 5.34 -9.95
N ALA A 136 -13.11 4.89 -8.72
CA ALA A 136 -14.48 4.89 -8.22
C ALA A 136 -14.89 6.16 -7.46
N ALA A 137 -13.95 6.80 -6.77
CA ALA A 137 -14.23 7.91 -5.85
C ALA A 137 -15.04 9.07 -6.47
N PRO A 138 -14.77 9.52 -7.70
CA PRO A 138 -15.56 10.60 -8.30
C PRO A 138 -17.05 10.24 -8.47
N ALA A 139 -17.32 9.02 -8.97
CA ALA A 139 -18.68 8.54 -9.20
C ALA A 139 -19.43 8.25 -7.88
N VAL A 140 -18.74 7.69 -6.90
CA VAL A 140 -19.26 7.46 -5.54
C VAL A 140 -19.61 8.80 -4.87
N ARG A 141 -18.69 9.77 -4.91
CA ARG A 141 -18.90 11.09 -4.32
C ARG A 141 -20.06 11.84 -4.94
N GLY A 142 -20.22 11.73 -6.26
CA GLY A 142 -21.31 12.35 -6.99
C GLY A 142 -22.67 11.66 -6.84
N GLY A 143 -22.74 10.54 -6.13
CA GLY A 143 -23.97 9.74 -6.02
C GLY A 143 -24.41 9.07 -7.33
N GLY A 144 -23.53 9.08 -8.35
CA GLY A 144 -23.85 8.63 -9.69
C GLY A 144 -23.93 7.11 -9.84
N ILE A 145 -23.47 6.34 -8.85
CA ILE A 145 -23.46 4.88 -8.91
C ILE A 145 -24.02 4.25 -7.65
N ASN A 146 -24.57 3.05 -7.80
CA ASN A 146 -25.02 2.22 -6.69
C ASN A 146 -23.81 1.56 -6.00
N GLY A 147 -23.55 1.95 -4.74
CA GLY A 147 -22.44 1.43 -3.96
C GLY A 147 -22.61 0.00 -3.45
N SER A 148 -23.81 -0.59 -3.56
CA SER A 148 -24.08 -1.95 -3.04
C SER A 148 -23.57 -3.07 -3.95
N ASP A 149 -23.17 -2.77 -5.19
CA ASP A 149 -22.78 -3.76 -6.19
C ASP A 149 -21.71 -3.18 -7.15
N ILE A 150 -20.53 -2.91 -6.61
CA ILE A 150 -19.38 -2.46 -7.41
C ILE A 150 -18.57 -3.70 -7.81
N VAL A 151 -18.40 -3.92 -9.10
CA VAL A 151 -17.58 -5.01 -9.63
C VAL A 151 -16.26 -4.48 -10.13
N VAL A 152 -15.17 -5.09 -9.68
CA VAL A 152 -13.81 -4.70 -10.01
C VAL A 152 -13.02 -5.88 -10.55
N VAL A 153 -12.42 -5.71 -11.72
CA VAL A 153 -11.40 -6.61 -12.26
C VAL A 153 -10.12 -5.79 -12.43
N ALA A 154 -9.03 -6.22 -11.78
CA ALA A 154 -7.80 -5.46 -11.85
C ALA A 154 -6.58 -6.33 -12.13
N ALA A 155 -5.84 -6.01 -13.20
CA ALA A 155 -4.64 -6.70 -13.62
C ALA A 155 -3.39 -5.98 -13.07
N SER A 156 -2.55 -6.71 -12.32
CA SER A 156 -1.31 -6.19 -11.73
C SER A 156 -0.09 -6.81 -12.36
N GLY A 157 0.95 -6.00 -12.50
CA GLY A 157 2.27 -6.48 -12.85
C GLY A 157 2.93 -7.30 -11.73
N THR A 158 3.92 -8.09 -12.12
CA THR A 158 4.59 -9.10 -11.27
C THR A 158 5.35 -8.54 -10.09
N THR A 159 5.92 -7.32 -10.20
CA THR A 159 6.66 -6.69 -9.10
C THR A 159 5.80 -6.38 -7.88
N GLY A 160 4.46 -6.30 -8.05
CA GLY A 160 3.50 -6.13 -6.96
C GLY A 160 3.38 -7.35 -6.04
N ALA A 161 3.78 -8.53 -6.51
CA ALA A 161 3.77 -9.78 -5.72
C ALA A 161 4.91 -9.87 -4.69
N GLY A 162 5.81 -8.89 -4.66
CA GLY A 162 6.97 -8.86 -3.75
C GLY A 162 8.20 -9.56 -4.32
N ARG A 163 9.29 -9.61 -3.52
CA ARG A 163 10.60 -10.11 -3.96
C ARG A 163 10.85 -11.59 -3.64
N THR A 164 10.03 -12.18 -2.80
CA THR A 164 10.20 -13.60 -2.45
C THR A 164 10.03 -14.47 -3.70
N ALA A 165 11.07 -15.25 -4.03
CA ALA A 165 11.02 -16.17 -5.15
C ALA A 165 9.96 -17.25 -4.89
N LYS A 166 9.07 -17.45 -5.85
CA LYS A 166 8.04 -18.50 -5.85
C LYS A 166 7.97 -19.10 -7.24
N VAL A 167 7.68 -20.39 -7.33
CA VAL A 167 7.60 -21.08 -8.62
C VAL A 167 6.56 -20.43 -9.53
N ASN A 168 5.37 -20.17 -9.02
CA ASN A 168 4.28 -19.52 -9.77
C ASN A 168 4.53 -18.04 -10.12
N LEU A 169 5.65 -17.46 -9.70
CA LEU A 169 6.10 -16.10 -10.04
C LEU A 169 7.36 -16.12 -10.90
N SER A 170 7.84 -17.31 -11.33
CA SER A 170 8.96 -17.41 -12.25
C SER A 170 8.56 -16.93 -13.65
N GLY A 171 9.54 -16.46 -14.42
CA GLY A 171 9.27 -15.93 -15.76
C GLY A 171 8.60 -16.96 -16.69
N SER A 172 8.98 -18.25 -16.59
CA SER A 172 8.38 -19.33 -17.37
C SER A 172 6.89 -19.57 -17.06
N GLU A 173 6.46 -19.33 -15.83
CA GLU A 173 5.08 -19.53 -15.40
C GLU A 173 4.19 -18.31 -15.71
N ILE A 174 4.78 -17.10 -15.65
CA ILE A 174 4.02 -15.85 -15.80
C ILE A 174 3.90 -15.41 -17.25
N MET A 175 4.94 -15.61 -18.06
CA MET A 175 4.94 -15.14 -19.46
C MET A 175 3.82 -15.82 -20.25
N ASN A 176 3.05 -14.97 -20.97
CA ASN A 176 1.88 -15.38 -21.77
C ASN A 176 0.71 -15.94 -20.93
N SER A 177 0.65 -15.67 -19.62
CA SER A 177 -0.40 -16.13 -18.73
C SER A 177 -1.10 -14.97 -18.03
N LEU A 178 -2.42 -15.07 -17.86
CA LEU A 178 -3.24 -14.23 -17.00
C LEU A 178 -3.84 -15.12 -15.91
N THR A 179 -3.52 -14.86 -14.65
CA THR A 179 -3.95 -15.71 -13.55
C THR A 179 -4.71 -14.91 -12.51
N SER A 180 -5.98 -15.25 -12.27
CA SER A 180 -6.73 -14.71 -11.12
C SER A 180 -6.27 -15.39 -9.83
N TYR A 181 -6.27 -14.62 -8.74
CA TYR A 181 -5.89 -15.12 -7.41
C TYR A 181 -6.70 -14.42 -6.32
N LYS A 182 -6.88 -15.05 -5.17
CA LYS A 182 -7.58 -14.46 -4.01
C LYS A 182 -8.89 -13.74 -4.36
N PHE A 183 -9.64 -14.25 -5.34
CA PHE A 183 -10.98 -13.76 -5.67
C PHE A 183 -12.02 -14.24 -4.66
N GLY A 184 -13.29 -13.82 -4.76
CA GLY A 184 -14.35 -14.20 -3.84
C GLY A 184 -14.28 -13.50 -2.49
N GLY A 185 -13.77 -12.26 -2.47
CA GLY A 185 -13.75 -11.42 -1.26
C GLY A 185 -12.66 -11.75 -0.25
N VAL A 186 -11.67 -12.60 -0.61
CA VAL A 186 -10.58 -13.00 0.32
C VAL A 186 -9.30 -12.18 0.15
N HIS A 187 -9.24 -11.27 -0.81
CA HIS A 187 -8.08 -10.41 -0.98
C HIS A 187 -8.05 -9.33 0.10
N GLN A 188 -6.88 -9.14 0.74
CA GLN A 188 -6.70 -8.20 1.85
C GLN A 188 -6.97 -6.73 1.51
N HIS A 189 -6.96 -6.35 0.23
CA HIS A 189 -7.34 -5.00 -0.18
C HIS A 189 -8.87 -4.80 -0.31
N THR A 190 -9.68 -5.87 -0.24
CA THR A 190 -11.15 -5.73 -0.32
C THR A 190 -11.68 -4.82 0.78
N PRO A 191 -11.44 -5.07 2.08
CA PRO A 191 -11.91 -4.19 3.14
C PRO A 191 -11.32 -2.78 3.06
N GLU A 192 -10.07 -2.64 2.61
CA GLU A 192 -9.43 -1.34 2.43
C GLU A 192 -10.14 -0.48 1.38
N ILE A 193 -10.56 -1.10 0.27
CA ILE A 193 -11.33 -0.44 -0.78
C ILE A 193 -12.72 -0.05 -0.27
N GLU A 194 -13.42 -0.99 0.38
CA GLU A 194 -14.74 -0.76 0.95
C GLU A 194 -14.71 0.40 1.95
N GLU A 195 -13.85 0.34 2.99
CA GLU A 195 -13.73 1.40 3.99
C GLU A 195 -13.37 2.77 3.37
N THR A 196 -12.50 2.78 2.35
CA THR A 196 -12.12 4.04 1.67
C THR A 196 -13.28 4.65 0.91
N LEU A 197 -14.06 3.84 0.20
CA LEU A 197 -15.22 4.33 -0.56
C LEU A 197 -16.41 4.64 0.34
N GLU A 198 -16.61 3.92 1.45
CA GLU A 198 -17.60 4.22 2.48
C GLU A 198 -17.38 5.59 3.11
N ASP A 199 -16.12 5.97 3.39
CA ASP A 199 -15.77 7.31 3.87
C ASP A 199 -16.22 8.43 2.93
N ILE A 200 -16.23 8.15 1.62
CA ILE A 200 -16.59 9.11 0.58
C ILE A 200 -18.10 9.14 0.38
N ALA A 201 -18.74 7.96 0.39
CA ALA A 201 -20.18 7.80 0.15
C ALA A 201 -21.03 8.20 1.36
N GLY A 202 -20.51 8.09 2.59
CA GLY A 202 -21.29 8.17 3.81
C GLY A 202 -22.28 7.03 4.01
N SER A 203 -22.15 5.95 3.24
CA SER A 203 -23.02 4.77 3.26
C SER A 203 -22.21 3.50 2.95
N GLN A 204 -22.81 2.35 3.24
CA GLN A 204 -22.15 1.06 3.01
C GLN A 204 -21.83 0.83 1.53
N ILE A 205 -20.63 0.36 1.28
CA ILE A 205 -20.12 -0.03 -0.05
C ILE A 205 -19.82 -1.53 -0.05
N LYS A 206 -20.15 -2.19 -1.16
CA LYS A 206 -19.79 -3.60 -1.40
C LYS A 206 -19.05 -3.73 -2.72
N VAL A 207 -17.91 -4.43 -2.65
CA VAL A 207 -17.02 -4.60 -3.79
C VAL A 207 -16.80 -6.09 -4.08
N SER A 208 -17.17 -6.52 -5.28
CA SER A 208 -16.76 -7.81 -5.84
C SER A 208 -15.43 -7.62 -6.57
N PHE A 209 -14.33 -8.05 -5.95
CA PHE A 209 -12.98 -7.80 -6.45
C PHE A 209 -12.31 -9.08 -6.96
N THR A 210 -11.91 -9.05 -8.23
CA THR A 210 -11.12 -10.10 -8.90
C THR A 210 -9.75 -9.57 -9.29
N PRO A 211 -8.70 -9.83 -8.50
CA PRO A 211 -7.34 -9.50 -8.87
C PRO A 211 -6.78 -10.50 -9.87
N ILE A 212 -6.00 -9.98 -10.83
CA ILE A 212 -5.33 -10.75 -11.88
C ILE A 212 -3.83 -10.42 -11.85
N LEU A 213 -3.01 -11.45 -11.92
CA LEU A 213 -1.58 -11.31 -12.20
C LEU A 213 -1.38 -11.34 -13.70
N ALA A 214 -0.75 -10.31 -14.25
CA ALA A 214 -0.50 -10.15 -15.68
C ALA A 214 1.01 -10.24 -15.99
N PRO A 215 1.38 -10.71 -17.21
CA PRO A 215 2.77 -10.87 -17.64
C PRO A 215 3.42 -9.53 -18.00
N MET A 216 3.35 -8.58 -17.12
CA MET A 216 4.00 -7.27 -17.24
C MET A 216 4.80 -6.97 -15.96
N PRO A 217 5.88 -6.19 -16.03
CA PRO A 217 6.74 -5.99 -14.87
C PRO A 217 6.07 -5.10 -13.80
N ARG A 218 5.26 -4.10 -14.18
CA ARG A 218 4.76 -3.08 -13.25
C ARG A 218 3.46 -2.45 -13.74
N GLY A 219 2.69 -1.91 -12.78
CA GLY A 219 1.46 -1.17 -13.03
C GLY A 219 0.22 -1.97 -12.65
N ILE A 220 -0.91 -1.29 -12.58
CA ILE A 220 -2.24 -1.88 -12.38
C ILE A 220 -3.20 -1.25 -13.36
N LEU A 221 -3.90 -2.08 -14.11
CA LEU A 221 -5.10 -1.70 -14.87
C LEU A 221 -6.31 -2.16 -14.06
N ALA A 222 -7.11 -1.22 -13.56
CA ALA A 222 -8.35 -1.51 -12.86
C ALA A 222 -9.54 -1.13 -13.70
N THR A 223 -10.44 -2.08 -13.94
CA THR A 223 -11.76 -1.87 -14.53
C THR A 223 -12.80 -1.92 -13.43
N VAL A 224 -13.55 -0.84 -13.26
CA VAL A 224 -14.59 -0.70 -12.25
C VAL A 224 -15.92 -0.51 -12.95
N THR A 225 -16.91 -1.34 -12.60
CA THR A 225 -18.27 -1.29 -13.12
C THR A 225 -19.27 -1.22 -11.98
N ALA A 226 -20.31 -0.42 -12.11
CA ALA A 226 -21.42 -0.33 -11.16
C ALA A 226 -22.69 0.10 -11.90
N LYS A 227 -23.85 -0.19 -11.30
CA LYS A 227 -25.12 0.34 -11.79
C LYS A 227 -25.19 1.83 -11.56
N THR A 228 -25.69 2.57 -12.53
CA THR A 228 -25.96 4.01 -12.37
C THR A 228 -27.19 4.25 -11.48
N ASN A 229 -27.15 5.34 -10.71
CA ASN A 229 -28.30 5.91 -10.01
C ASN A 229 -28.89 7.12 -10.78
N ILE A 230 -28.33 7.45 -11.93
CA ILE A 230 -28.73 8.59 -12.75
C ILE A 230 -29.63 8.05 -13.85
N ASP A 231 -30.85 8.57 -13.93
CA ASP A 231 -31.74 8.34 -15.07
C ASP A 231 -31.18 9.05 -16.31
N GLU A 232 -31.33 8.44 -17.50
CA GLU A 232 -30.86 8.99 -18.77
C GLU A 232 -31.60 10.26 -19.16
#